data_bcb24ee0e9842a7ff6c45e2f69231480
#
_entry.id   bcb24ee0e9842a7ff6c45e2f69231480
#
_cell.length_a   1.000
_cell.length_b   1.000
_cell.length_c   1.000
_cell.angle_alpha   90.00
_cell.angle_beta   90.00
_cell.angle_gamma   90.00
#
_symmetry.space_group_name_H-M   'P 1'
#
loop_
_entity.id
_entity.type
_entity.pdbx_description
1 polymer ?
#
loop_
_entity_poly.entity_id
_entity_poly.type
_entity_poly.pdbx_seq_one_letter_code
_entity_poly.pdbx_strand_id
1 'polypeptide(L)'
;HYHVRNEGRIVKRAVYIAIGIDMEGHKDVLGMYVGQNESAKFWLSILNGLKNRGVEDILIACVDGLTGFPQAIEAVFPDTEIQQCIIHQIRNTTKFVSYKEVKPLMADLKRVYAAPTEEIARAELDGFDEKWSGKYPKIAKSWKDNWANLSTYFKYPEAVRRLIYTTNTIEGFNRQLRKVTKSKTVFPSDESLLKMLYLAMMDITKKWTGHRQDWGQIHSCLLYTSPSPRDR
;
A
#
# COMPACT_ATOMS: atom_id res chain seq x y z
N HIS A 1 13.39 -4.92 3.24
CA HIS A 1 14.15 -5.41 4.39
C HIS A 1 15.63 -5.15 4.17
N TYR A 2 16.36 -4.85 5.28
CA TYR A 2 17.80 -4.57 5.32
C TYR A 2 18.44 -5.36 6.44
N HIS A 3 19.73 -5.62 6.32
CA HIS A 3 20.50 -6.22 7.40
C HIS A 3 21.23 -5.13 8.20
N VAL A 4 21.08 -5.16 9.51
CA VAL A 4 21.65 -4.16 10.43
C VAL A 4 22.37 -4.89 11.55
N ARG A 5 23.49 -4.32 11.99
CA ARG A 5 24.22 -4.81 13.17
C ARG A 5 23.55 -4.26 14.43
N ASN A 6 23.16 -5.14 15.31
CA ASN A 6 22.57 -4.83 16.61
C ASN A 6 23.22 -5.71 17.68
N GLU A 7 23.87 -5.11 18.68
CA GLU A 7 24.56 -5.81 19.76
C GLU A 7 25.48 -6.95 19.25
N GLY A 8 26.31 -6.65 18.25
CA GLY A 8 27.22 -7.61 17.65
C GLY A 8 26.63 -8.64 16.70
N ARG A 9 25.29 -8.72 16.58
CA ARG A 9 24.58 -9.66 15.69
C ARG A 9 24.01 -8.95 14.48
N ILE A 10 23.90 -9.67 13.36
CA ILE A 10 23.22 -9.17 12.16
C ILE A 10 21.74 -9.55 12.27
N VAL A 11 20.87 -8.55 12.28
CA VAL A 11 19.42 -8.70 12.34
C VAL A 11 18.77 -8.15 11.08
N LYS A 12 17.63 -8.70 10.71
CA LYS A 12 16.82 -8.21 9.57
C LYS A 12 15.85 -7.15 10.08
N ARG A 13 15.87 -5.98 9.46
CA ARG A 13 14.96 -4.86 9.73
C ARG A 13 14.02 -4.62 8.57
N ALA A 14 12.74 -4.45 8.87
CA ALA A 14 11.78 -3.91 7.92
C ALA A 14 11.87 -2.39 7.91
N VAL A 15 11.74 -1.79 6.74
CA VAL A 15 11.59 -0.34 6.58
C VAL A 15 10.20 -0.10 5.98
N TYR A 16 9.43 0.73 6.65
CA TYR A 16 8.10 1.16 6.26
C TYR A 16 8.17 2.59 5.75
N ILE A 17 7.53 2.85 4.63
CA ILE A 17 7.56 4.14 3.97
C ILE A 17 6.13 4.60 3.78
N ALA A 18 5.83 5.80 4.27
CA ALA A 18 4.58 6.48 4.04
C ALA A 18 4.78 7.58 2.99
N ILE A 19 4.04 7.52 1.90
CA ILE A 19 3.98 8.55 0.86
C ILE A 19 2.56 9.08 0.83
N GLY A 20 2.40 10.40 0.91
CA GLY A 20 1.13 11.10 0.75
C GLY A 20 1.04 11.79 -0.60
N ILE A 21 -0.19 12.09 -0.98
CA ILE A 21 -0.54 13.03 -2.05
C ILE A 21 -1.48 14.03 -1.41
N ASP A 22 -1.11 15.32 -1.44
CA ASP A 22 -1.94 16.40 -0.90
C ASP A 22 -3.14 16.73 -1.79
N MET A 23 -3.98 17.65 -1.33
CA MET A 23 -5.18 18.08 -2.06
C MET A 23 -4.84 18.84 -3.34
N GLU A 24 -3.62 19.31 -3.52
CA GLU A 24 -3.09 19.95 -4.72
C GLU A 24 -2.45 18.95 -5.71
N GLY A 25 -2.35 17.67 -5.31
CA GLY A 25 -1.81 16.58 -6.15
C GLY A 25 -0.29 16.43 -6.08
N HIS A 26 0.36 17.08 -5.11
CA HIS A 26 1.79 16.92 -4.89
C HIS A 26 2.07 15.70 -4.04
N LYS A 27 3.13 14.99 -4.41
CA LYS A 27 3.61 13.82 -3.65
C LYS A 27 4.65 14.24 -2.63
N ASP A 28 4.54 13.69 -1.42
CA ASP A 28 5.57 13.84 -0.40
C ASP A 28 5.82 12.53 0.35
N VAL A 29 7.03 12.35 0.87
CA VAL A 29 7.38 11.24 1.77
C VAL A 29 7.07 11.67 3.20
N LEU A 30 5.95 11.21 3.72
CA LEU A 30 5.49 11.54 5.06
C LEU A 30 6.35 10.91 6.16
N GLY A 31 7.07 9.84 5.86
CA GLY A 31 8.01 9.25 6.81
C GLY A 31 8.59 7.92 6.37
N MET A 32 9.71 7.59 7.01
CA MET A 32 10.37 6.29 6.91
C MET A 32 10.63 5.77 8.32
N TYR A 33 10.23 4.53 8.58
CA TYR A 33 10.27 3.92 9.90
C TYR A 33 10.97 2.58 9.84
N VAL A 34 11.90 2.34 10.74
CA VAL A 34 12.55 1.04 10.91
C VAL A 34 11.84 0.30 12.03
N GLY A 35 11.28 -0.87 11.71
CA GLY A 35 10.54 -1.71 12.67
C GLY A 35 11.22 -3.05 12.90
N GLN A 36 11.11 -3.53 14.15
CA GLN A 36 11.48 -4.90 14.51
C GLN A 36 10.28 -5.83 14.39
N ASN A 37 9.12 -5.37 14.84
CA ASN A 37 7.87 -6.11 14.86
C ASN A 37 6.72 -5.22 14.38
N GLU A 38 5.87 -5.78 13.53
CA GLU A 38 4.60 -5.20 13.10
C GLU A 38 3.57 -5.41 14.22
N SER A 39 3.43 -4.43 15.10
CA SER A 39 2.45 -4.47 16.19
C SER A 39 1.47 -3.31 16.08
N ALA A 40 0.27 -3.46 16.63
CA ALA A 40 -0.71 -2.37 16.69
C ALA A 40 -0.11 -1.11 17.34
N LYS A 41 0.68 -1.26 18.41
CA LYS A 41 1.39 -0.15 19.05
C LYS A 41 2.36 0.57 18.10
N PHE A 42 3.08 -0.19 17.27
CA PHE A 42 3.99 0.38 16.27
C PHE A 42 3.22 1.21 15.25
N TRP A 43 2.12 0.68 14.72
CA TRP A 43 1.28 1.40 13.75
C TRP A 43 0.63 2.64 14.34
N LEU A 44 0.09 2.55 15.56
CA LEU A 44 -0.47 3.70 16.28
C LEU A 44 0.59 4.80 16.47
N SER A 45 1.82 4.44 16.81
CA SER A 45 2.92 5.42 16.97
C SER A 45 3.24 6.15 15.67
N ILE A 46 3.22 5.45 14.52
CA ILE A 46 3.42 6.05 13.19
C ILE A 46 2.29 7.02 12.86
N LEU A 47 1.03 6.59 12.99
CA LEU A 47 -0.14 7.39 12.63
C LEU A 47 -0.30 8.61 13.52
N ASN A 48 -0.11 8.48 14.84
CA ASN A 48 -0.06 9.62 15.76
C ASN A 48 1.10 10.57 15.43
N GLY A 49 2.26 10.03 15.02
CA GLY A 49 3.38 10.84 14.53
C GLY A 49 3.04 11.65 13.29
N LEU A 50 2.24 11.11 12.36
CA LEU A 50 1.74 11.85 11.20
C LEU A 50 0.77 12.96 11.64
N LYS A 51 -0.18 12.64 12.52
CA LYS A 51 -1.14 13.59 13.06
C LYS A 51 -0.47 14.76 13.78
N ASN A 52 0.53 14.48 14.62
CA ASN A 52 1.31 15.50 15.34
C ASN A 52 2.15 16.39 14.42
N ARG A 53 2.43 15.94 13.20
CA ARG A 53 3.14 16.73 12.17
C ARG A 53 2.20 17.48 11.23
N GLY A 54 0.91 17.52 11.53
CA GLY A 54 -0.08 18.33 10.81
C GLY A 54 -0.87 17.58 9.73
N VAL A 55 -0.83 16.24 9.70
CA VAL A 55 -1.77 15.46 8.89
C VAL A 55 -3.11 15.46 9.64
N GLU A 56 -4.03 16.29 9.22
CA GLU A 56 -5.33 16.46 9.89
C GLU A 56 -6.29 15.33 9.52
N ASP A 57 -6.29 14.92 8.25
CA ASP A 57 -7.19 13.91 7.69
C ASP A 57 -6.50 13.07 6.60
N ILE A 58 -7.01 11.86 6.39
CA ILE A 58 -6.59 10.97 5.31
C ILE A 58 -7.86 10.43 4.66
N LEU A 59 -8.14 10.85 3.43
CA LEU A 59 -9.33 10.38 2.71
C LEU A 59 -9.25 8.89 2.37
N ILE A 60 -8.11 8.47 1.80
CA ILE A 60 -7.88 7.07 1.40
C ILE A 60 -6.49 6.64 1.81
N ALA A 61 -6.39 5.53 2.54
CA ALA A 61 -5.12 4.88 2.87
C ALA A 61 -4.95 3.60 2.05
N CYS A 62 -3.95 3.59 1.15
CA CYS A 62 -3.57 2.40 0.40
C CYS A 62 -2.51 1.62 1.20
N VAL A 63 -2.85 0.42 1.66
CA VAL A 63 -2.00 -0.33 2.58
C VAL A 63 -1.64 -1.71 2.04
N ASP A 64 -0.44 -2.18 2.34
CA ASP A 64 -0.12 -3.59 2.21
C ASP A 64 -0.89 -4.36 3.29
N GLY A 65 -1.21 -5.63 3.06
CA GLY A 65 -2.00 -6.43 4.00
C GLY A 65 -1.24 -6.72 5.32
N LEU A 66 -0.91 -5.66 6.05
CA LEU A 66 -0.17 -5.70 7.31
C LEU A 66 -1.13 -5.88 8.48
N THR A 67 -0.84 -6.87 9.32
CA THR A 67 -1.71 -7.19 10.46
C THR A 67 -1.81 -6.03 11.45
N GLY A 68 -3.03 -5.69 11.86
CA GLY A 68 -3.31 -4.64 12.85
C GLY A 68 -3.18 -3.20 12.32
N PHE A 69 -2.78 -3.02 11.04
CA PHE A 69 -2.65 -1.68 10.47
C PHE A 69 -4.00 -1.04 10.16
N PRO A 70 -5.00 -1.74 9.57
CA PRO A 70 -6.34 -1.18 9.39
C PRO A 70 -6.95 -0.68 10.69
N GLN A 71 -6.88 -1.46 11.76
CA GLN A 71 -7.42 -1.09 13.08
C GLN A 71 -6.71 0.14 13.67
N ALA A 72 -5.40 0.27 13.43
CA ALA A 72 -4.66 1.46 13.85
C ALA A 72 -5.09 2.72 13.07
N ILE A 73 -5.37 2.58 11.76
CA ILE A 73 -5.89 3.68 10.93
C ILE A 73 -7.27 4.11 11.45
N GLU A 74 -8.20 3.18 11.64
CA GLU A 74 -9.53 3.45 12.18
C GLU A 74 -9.49 4.15 13.53
N ALA A 75 -8.50 3.82 14.38
CA ALA A 75 -8.36 4.45 15.71
C ALA A 75 -7.84 5.90 15.64
N VAL A 76 -7.02 6.27 14.68
CA VAL A 76 -6.39 7.62 14.60
C VAL A 76 -7.09 8.51 13.57
N PHE A 77 -7.56 7.94 12.47
CA PHE A 77 -8.25 8.57 11.35
C PHE A 77 -9.51 7.78 11.01
N PRO A 78 -10.58 7.89 11.82
CA PRO A 78 -11.77 7.03 11.72
C PRO A 78 -12.54 7.14 10.40
N ASP A 79 -12.45 8.30 9.73
CA ASP A 79 -13.15 8.55 8.48
C ASP A 79 -12.34 8.10 7.24
N THR A 80 -11.14 7.54 7.44
CA THR A 80 -10.27 7.08 6.35
C THR A 80 -10.84 5.83 5.68
N GLU A 81 -11.01 5.87 4.37
CA GLU A 81 -11.27 4.66 3.60
C GLU A 81 -9.98 3.85 3.38
N ILE A 82 -10.04 2.56 3.69
CA ILE A 82 -8.88 1.68 3.58
C ILE A 82 -8.98 0.89 2.28
N GLN A 83 -7.95 1.01 1.45
CA GLN A 83 -7.75 0.17 0.27
C GLN A 83 -6.57 -0.76 0.49
N GLN A 84 -6.82 -2.04 0.56
CA GLN A 84 -5.74 -3.03 0.56
C GLN A 84 -5.12 -3.15 -0.83
N CYS A 85 -3.80 -3.19 -0.89
CA CYS A 85 -3.06 -3.24 -2.15
C CYS A 85 -3.34 -4.51 -2.96
N ILE A 86 -3.98 -4.34 -4.11
CA ILE A 86 -4.32 -5.44 -5.03
C ILE A 86 -3.05 -6.16 -5.52
N ILE A 87 -1.98 -5.44 -5.80
CA ILE A 87 -0.72 -6.03 -6.28
C ILE A 87 -0.08 -6.93 -5.21
N HIS A 88 -0.14 -6.53 -3.92
CA HIS A 88 0.34 -7.39 -2.83
C HIS A 88 -0.54 -8.63 -2.65
N GLN A 89 -1.86 -8.48 -2.76
CA GLN A 89 -2.79 -9.61 -2.73
C GLN A 89 -2.52 -10.60 -3.87
N ILE A 90 -2.29 -10.11 -5.09
CA ILE A 90 -1.90 -10.93 -6.24
C ILE A 90 -0.58 -11.67 -5.98
N ARG A 91 0.45 -10.97 -5.50
CA ARG A 91 1.74 -11.57 -5.18
C ARG A 91 1.61 -12.66 -4.11
N ASN A 92 0.79 -12.44 -3.10
CA ASN A 92 0.52 -13.44 -2.07
C ASN A 92 -0.22 -14.65 -2.65
N THR A 93 -1.16 -14.44 -3.54
CA THR A 93 -1.88 -15.48 -4.26
C THR A 93 -0.91 -16.39 -5.04
N THR A 94 -0.03 -15.81 -5.82
CA THR A 94 0.85 -16.57 -6.72
C THR A 94 1.98 -17.33 -6.03
N LYS A 95 2.32 -16.98 -4.78
CA LYS A 95 3.36 -17.68 -4.00
C LYS A 95 3.10 -19.19 -3.80
N PHE A 96 1.84 -19.58 -3.79
CA PHE A 96 1.40 -20.94 -3.49
C PHE A 96 0.96 -21.71 -4.72
N VAL A 97 1.11 -21.12 -5.92
CA VAL A 97 0.66 -21.69 -7.19
C VAL A 97 1.82 -22.28 -7.96
N SER A 98 1.63 -23.47 -8.54
CA SER A 98 2.65 -24.07 -9.39
C SER A 98 2.93 -23.19 -10.60
N TYR A 99 4.20 -23.11 -11.03
CA TYR A 99 4.61 -22.23 -12.13
C TYR A 99 3.79 -22.40 -13.41
N LYS A 100 3.40 -23.63 -13.73
CA LYS A 100 2.58 -23.94 -14.93
C LYS A 100 1.17 -23.34 -14.87
N GLU A 101 0.65 -23.10 -13.68
CA GLU A 101 -0.72 -22.61 -13.45
C GLU A 101 -0.80 -21.12 -13.13
N VAL A 102 0.33 -20.47 -12.87
CA VAL A 102 0.35 -19.02 -12.58
C VAL A 102 -0.29 -18.22 -13.71
N LYS A 103 0.04 -18.52 -14.98
CA LYS A 103 -0.49 -17.76 -16.13
C LYS A 103 -2.01 -17.89 -16.28
N PRO A 104 -2.62 -19.08 -16.30
CA PRO A 104 -4.06 -19.22 -16.38
C PRO A 104 -4.77 -18.68 -15.14
N LEU A 105 -4.25 -18.91 -13.94
CA LEU A 105 -4.82 -18.37 -12.71
C LEU A 105 -4.83 -16.83 -12.72
N MET A 106 -3.76 -16.20 -13.18
CA MET A 106 -3.66 -14.74 -13.29
C MET A 106 -4.63 -14.18 -14.33
N ALA A 107 -4.93 -14.93 -15.41
CA ALA A 107 -5.92 -14.52 -16.39
C ALA A 107 -7.32 -14.49 -15.77
N ASP A 108 -7.70 -15.52 -15.01
CA ASP A 108 -8.97 -15.57 -14.32
C ASP A 108 -9.06 -14.50 -13.22
N LEU A 109 -8.00 -14.35 -12.42
CA LEU A 109 -7.94 -13.35 -11.36
C LEU A 109 -8.04 -11.91 -11.90
N LYS A 110 -7.49 -11.67 -13.11
CA LYS A 110 -7.62 -10.37 -13.77
C LYS A 110 -9.07 -9.99 -14.02
N ARG A 111 -9.96 -10.95 -14.29
CA ARG A 111 -11.39 -10.68 -14.47
C ARG A 111 -12.03 -10.15 -13.19
N VAL A 112 -11.55 -10.59 -12.03
CA VAL A 112 -12.01 -10.10 -10.72
C VAL A 112 -11.59 -8.65 -10.51
N TYR A 113 -10.30 -8.37 -10.52
CA TYR A 113 -9.81 -7.05 -10.13
C TYR A 113 -9.89 -5.98 -11.23
N ALA A 114 -10.09 -6.35 -12.48
CA ALA A 114 -10.29 -5.42 -13.59
C ALA A 114 -11.77 -5.30 -14.00
N ALA A 115 -12.69 -5.84 -13.21
CA ALA A 115 -14.13 -5.73 -13.45
C ALA A 115 -14.58 -4.25 -13.44
N PRO A 116 -15.60 -3.90 -14.22
CA PRO A 116 -16.13 -2.53 -14.26
C PRO A 116 -16.88 -2.16 -12.97
N THR A 117 -17.55 -3.10 -12.33
CA THR A 117 -18.30 -2.88 -11.08
C THR A 117 -17.96 -3.93 -10.02
N GLU A 118 -18.29 -3.62 -8.76
CA GLU A 118 -18.08 -4.56 -7.66
C GLU A 118 -18.94 -5.83 -7.81
N GLU A 119 -20.18 -5.71 -8.30
CA GLU A 119 -21.08 -6.84 -8.50
C GLU A 119 -20.49 -7.84 -9.49
N ILE A 120 -19.96 -7.35 -10.62
CA ILE A 120 -19.31 -8.19 -11.62
C ILE A 120 -18.04 -8.81 -11.02
N ALA A 121 -17.25 -8.03 -10.26
CA ALA A 121 -16.07 -8.54 -9.61
C ALA A 121 -16.37 -9.67 -8.61
N ARG A 122 -17.47 -9.58 -7.86
CA ARG A 122 -17.92 -10.64 -6.94
C ARG A 122 -18.31 -11.90 -7.70
N ALA A 123 -19.08 -11.77 -8.77
CA ALA A 123 -19.45 -12.90 -9.60
C ALA A 123 -18.24 -13.61 -10.22
N GLU A 124 -17.25 -12.81 -10.69
CA GLU A 124 -15.98 -13.35 -11.21
C GLU A 124 -15.15 -14.02 -10.10
N LEU A 125 -15.19 -13.51 -8.86
CA LEU A 125 -14.52 -14.13 -7.70
C LEU A 125 -15.17 -15.45 -7.33
N ASP A 126 -16.48 -15.56 -7.41
CA ASP A 126 -17.18 -16.83 -7.16
C ASP A 126 -16.83 -17.87 -8.24
N GLY A 127 -16.81 -17.51 -9.52
CA GLY A 127 -16.33 -18.38 -10.60
C GLY A 127 -14.84 -18.76 -10.45
N PHE A 128 -14.02 -17.84 -9.94
CA PHE A 128 -12.62 -18.11 -9.61
C PHE A 128 -12.50 -19.14 -8.46
N ASP A 129 -13.34 -18.99 -7.43
CA ASP A 129 -13.41 -19.93 -6.30
C ASP A 129 -13.81 -21.33 -6.76
N GLU A 130 -14.91 -21.46 -7.51
CA GLU A 130 -15.36 -22.75 -8.06
C GLU A 130 -14.27 -23.47 -8.85
N LYS A 131 -13.51 -22.73 -9.66
CA LYS A 131 -12.47 -23.30 -10.52
C LYS A 131 -11.20 -23.70 -9.76
N TRP A 132 -10.77 -22.91 -8.79
CA TRP A 132 -9.44 -23.03 -8.21
C TRP A 132 -9.40 -23.59 -6.78
N SER A 133 -10.51 -23.54 -6.02
CA SER A 133 -10.51 -23.95 -4.60
C SER A 133 -10.29 -25.44 -4.40
N GLY A 134 -10.66 -26.27 -5.35
CA GLY A 134 -10.36 -27.71 -5.27
C GLY A 134 -8.88 -28.00 -5.15
N LYS A 135 -8.02 -27.14 -5.76
CA LYS A 135 -6.57 -27.32 -5.73
C LYS A 135 -5.87 -26.32 -4.81
N TYR A 136 -6.38 -25.12 -4.70
CA TYR A 136 -5.77 -24.01 -3.94
C TYR A 136 -6.81 -23.33 -3.01
N PRO A 137 -7.35 -24.02 -2.01
CA PRO A 137 -8.49 -23.53 -1.22
C PRO A 137 -8.20 -22.23 -0.46
N LYS A 138 -6.93 -21.99 -0.09
CA LYS A 138 -6.54 -20.79 0.66
C LYS A 138 -6.54 -19.50 -0.20
N ILE A 139 -6.47 -19.64 -1.52
CA ILE A 139 -6.33 -18.48 -2.42
C ILE A 139 -7.63 -17.71 -2.51
N ALA A 140 -8.71 -18.37 -2.96
CA ALA A 140 -10.03 -17.74 -3.08
C ALA A 140 -10.53 -17.27 -1.72
N LYS A 141 -10.34 -18.10 -0.67
CA LYS A 141 -10.67 -17.73 0.70
C LYS A 141 -9.98 -16.41 1.11
N SER A 142 -8.69 -16.25 0.83
CA SER A 142 -7.95 -15.02 1.16
C SER A 142 -8.54 -13.78 0.46
N TRP A 143 -9.02 -13.90 -0.78
CA TRP A 143 -9.69 -12.80 -1.48
C TRP A 143 -11.04 -12.48 -0.87
N LYS A 144 -11.83 -13.49 -0.53
CA LYS A 144 -13.15 -13.32 0.10
C LYS A 144 -13.04 -12.72 1.50
N ASP A 145 -12.11 -13.20 2.32
CA ASP A 145 -11.90 -12.72 3.69
C ASP A 145 -11.45 -11.24 3.73
N ASN A 146 -10.72 -10.78 2.72
CA ASN A 146 -10.22 -9.40 2.63
C ASN A 146 -11.06 -8.52 1.70
N TRP A 147 -12.20 -9.02 1.19
CA TRP A 147 -12.94 -8.36 0.13
C TRP A 147 -13.35 -6.92 0.47
N ALA A 148 -13.80 -6.68 1.69
CA ALA A 148 -14.23 -5.35 2.13
C ALA A 148 -13.14 -4.27 1.88
N ASN A 149 -11.88 -4.59 2.20
CA ASN A 149 -10.77 -3.68 1.99
C ASN A 149 -10.15 -3.77 0.58
N LEU A 150 -10.33 -4.88 -0.11
CA LEU A 150 -9.86 -5.04 -1.50
C LEU A 150 -10.78 -4.34 -2.49
N SER A 151 -12.10 -4.27 -2.23
CA SER A 151 -13.10 -3.74 -3.16
C SER A 151 -13.34 -2.23 -3.02
N THR A 152 -12.72 -1.56 -2.06
CA THR A 152 -12.92 -0.12 -1.79
C THR A 152 -12.77 0.74 -3.06
N TYR A 153 -11.83 0.42 -3.93
CA TYR A 153 -11.60 1.20 -5.16
C TYR A 153 -12.77 1.18 -6.15
N PHE A 154 -13.69 0.19 -6.07
CA PHE A 154 -14.87 0.16 -6.94
C PHE A 154 -15.85 1.31 -6.68
N LYS A 155 -15.83 1.91 -5.50
CA LYS A 155 -16.63 3.08 -5.16
C LYS A 155 -16.25 4.32 -5.98
N TYR A 156 -15.05 4.34 -6.57
CA TYR A 156 -14.46 5.49 -7.20
C TYR A 156 -14.45 5.40 -8.73
N PRO A 157 -14.49 6.53 -9.45
CA PRO A 157 -14.28 6.59 -10.89
C PRO A 157 -12.88 6.09 -11.29
N GLU A 158 -12.73 5.71 -12.56
CA GLU A 158 -11.51 5.08 -13.08
C GLU A 158 -10.23 5.90 -12.82
N ALA A 159 -10.32 7.23 -12.89
CA ALA A 159 -9.17 8.11 -12.62
C ALA A 159 -8.63 7.96 -11.19
N VAL A 160 -9.53 7.88 -10.20
CA VAL A 160 -9.18 7.63 -8.79
C VAL A 160 -8.76 6.17 -8.60
N ARG A 161 -9.46 5.20 -9.22
CA ARG A 161 -9.09 3.78 -9.14
C ARG A 161 -7.63 3.57 -9.55
N ARG A 162 -7.17 4.19 -10.63
CA ARG A 162 -5.77 4.10 -11.09
C ARG A 162 -4.77 4.64 -10.07
N LEU A 163 -5.17 5.59 -9.24
CA LEU A 163 -4.33 6.15 -8.19
C LEU A 163 -4.16 5.17 -7.02
N ILE A 164 -5.27 4.62 -6.53
CA ILE A 164 -5.31 3.81 -5.31
C ILE A 164 -5.05 2.32 -5.56
N TYR A 165 -5.37 1.84 -6.74
CA TYR A 165 -5.17 0.46 -7.16
C TYR A 165 -3.70 0.11 -7.43
N THR A 166 -2.90 1.07 -7.90
CA THR A 166 -1.50 0.85 -8.27
C THR A 166 -0.56 1.40 -7.21
N THR A 167 0.32 0.57 -6.71
CA THR A 167 1.44 0.97 -5.84
C THR A 167 2.63 1.53 -6.62
N ASN A 168 2.44 1.98 -7.87
CA ASN A 168 3.51 2.43 -8.76
C ASN A 168 4.39 3.50 -8.14
N THR A 169 3.82 4.43 -7.37
CA THR A 169 4.56 5.49 -6.68
C THR A 169 5.53 4.90 -5.67
N ILE A 170 5.06 4.04 -4.79
CA ILE A 170 5.88 3.40 -3.75
C ILE A 170 6.86 2.38 -4.36
N GLU A 171 6.47 1.64 -5.39
CA GLU A 171 7.38 0.73 -6.07
C GLU A 171 8.50 1.46 -6.82
N GLY A 172 8.17 2.56 -7.49
CA GLY A 172 9.14 3.42 -8.15
C GLY A 172 10.14 4.03 -7.14
N PHE A 173 9.65 4.50 -6.02
CA PHE A 173 10.45 5.01 -4.92
C PHE A 173 11.36 3.93 -4.33
N ASN A 174 10.81 2.76 -3.99
CA ASN A 174 11.57 1.62 -3.49
C ASN A 174 12.67 1.16 -4.46
N ARG A 175 12.40 1.19 -5.77
CA ARG A 175 13.39 0.86 -6.81
C ARG A 175 14.56 1.85 -6.78
N GLN A 176 14.30 3.13 -6.60
CA GLN A 176 15.33 4.16 -6.52
C GLN A 176 16.15 4.03 -5.20
N LEU A 177 15.50 3.80 -4.07
CA LEU A 177 16.19 3.51 -2.81
C LEU A 177 17.11 2.30 -2.93
N ARG A 178 16.66 1.22 -3.58
CA ARG A 178 17.48 0.01 -3.79
C ARG A 178 18.72 0.29 -4.63
N LYS A 179 18.69 1.19 -5.60
CA LYS A 179 19.88 1.56 -6.39
C LYS A 179 20.99 2.12 -5.48
N VAL A 180 20.63 2.94 -4.50
CA VAL A 180 21.58 3.56 -3.57
C VAL A 180 22.03 2.57 -2.49
N THR A 181 21.12 1.72 -2.00
CA THR A 181 21.42 0.79 -0.89
C THR A 181 22.02 -0.54 -1.33
N LYS A 182 22.00 -0.86 -2.62
CA LYS A 182 22.44 -2.16 -3.17
C LYS A 182 23.90 -2.50 -2.84
N SER A 183 24.78 -1.52 -2.73
CA SER A 183 26.18 -1.72 -2.40
C SER A 183 26.43 -2.01 -0.91
N LYS A 184 25.45 -1.79 -0.05
CA LYS A 184 25.54 -2.03 1.39
C LYS A 184 24.86 -3.32 1.78
N THR A 185 25.62 -4.34 2.12
CA THR A 185 25.10 -5.65 2.56
C THR A 185 24.61 -5.62 4.01
N VAL A 186 25.30 -4.88 4.87
CA VAL A 186 24.97 -4.73 6.30
C VAL A 186 25.20 -3.28 6.72
N PHE A 187 24.27 -2.72 7.46
CA PHE A 187 24.37 -1.39 8.06
C PHE A 187 24.90 -1.50 9.49
N PRO A 188 25.75 -0.54 9.96
CA PRO A 188 26.30 -0.55 11.31
C PRO A 188 25.24 -0.41 12.42
N SER A 189 24.17 0.35 12.16
CA SER A 189 23.06 0.59 13.09
C SER A 189 21.78 0.95 12.36
N ASP A 190 20.62 0.92 13.06
CA ASP A 190 19.34 1.39 12.56
C ASP A 190 19.40 2.88 12.15
N GLU A 191 20.13 3.71 12.92
CA GLU A 191 20.36 5.13 12.60
C GLU A 191 21.13 5.32 11.30
N SER A 192 22.17 4.52 11.10
CA SER A 192 22.99 4.55 9.88
C SER A 192 22.17 4.17 8.66
N LEU A 193 21.27 3.19 8.79
CA LEU A 193 20.32 2.82 7.76
C LEU A 193 19.36 3.98 7.46
N LEU A 194 18.71 4.55 8.50
CA LEU A 194 17.78 5.68 8.34
C LEU A 194 18.44 6.89 7.70
N LYS A 195 19.66 7.25 8.14
CA LYS A 195 20.43 8.38 7.57
C LYS A 195 20.68 8.18 6.07
N MET A 196 21.08 6.99 5.66
CA MET A 196 21.31 6.71 4.24
C MET A 196 20.00 6.77 3.43
N LEU A 197 18.92 6.20 3.96
CA LEU A 197 17.61 6.25 3.33
C LEU A 197 17.10 7.69 3.23
N TYR A 198 17.30 8.50 4.26
CA TYR A 198 16.90 9.92 4.26
C TYR A 198 17.64 10.71 3.18
N LEU A 199 18.95 10.55 3.07
CA LEU A 199 19.75 11.23 2.04
C LEU A 199 19.32 10.80 0.63
N ALA A 200 19.07 9.50 0.42
CA ALA A 200 18.56 8.99 -0.84
C ALA A 200 17.15 9.53 -1.14
N MET A 201 16.29 9.61 -0.14
CA MET A 201 14.97 10.20 -0.26
C MET A 201 15.04 11.66 -0.73
N MET A 202 15.88 12.47 -0.09
CA MET A 202 16.05 13.87 -0.47
C MET A 202 16.43 14.03 -1.95
N ASP A 203 17.32 13.17 -2.47
CA ASP A 203 17.71 13.21 -3.89
C ASP A 203 16.60 12.72 -4.83
N ILE A 204 15.81 11.75 -4.40
CA ILE A 204 14.69 11.22 -5.18
C ILE A 204 13.57 12.25 -5.27
N THR A 205 13.21 12.87 -4.12
CA THR A 205 12.07 13.79 -4.03
C THR A 205 12.35 15.14 -4.69
N LYS A 206 13.60 15.56 -4.88
CA LYS A 206 13.95 16.71 -5.72
C LYS A 206 13.34 16.66 -7.13
N LYS A 207 13.05 15.47 -7.64
CA LYS A 207 12.44 15.26 -8.96
C LYS A 207 10.91 15.27 -8.94
N TRP A 208 10.30 15.40 -7.77
CA TRP A 208 8.85 15.46 -7.59
C TRP A 208 8.36 16.91 -7.64
N THR A 209 8.58 17.59 -8.76
CA THR A 209 8.34 19.03 -8.91
C THR A 209 6.98 19.40 -9.50
N GLY A 210 6.14 18.42 -9.82
CA GLY A 210 4.84 18.67 -10.44
C GLY A 210 3.70 17.91 -9.75
N HIS A 211 2.50 18.36 -10.02
CA HIS A 211 1.28 17.63 -9.69
C HIS A 211 0.93 16.60 -10.79
N ARG A 212 0.04 15.70 -10.49
CA ARG A 212 -0.45 14.69 -11.44
C ARG A 212 -1.30 15.35 -12.54
N GLN A 213 -1.12 14.95 -13.81
CA GLN A 213 -1.79 15.56 -14.96
C GLN A 213 -3.33 15.59 -14.83
N ASP A 214 -3.94 14.52 -14.31
CA ASP A 214 -5.41 14.39 -14.20
C ASP A 214 -5.92 14.85 -12.83
N TRP A 215 -5.15 15.65 -12.07
CA TRP A 215 -5.46 15.94 -10.67
C TRP A 215 -6.78 16.67 -10.48
N GLY A 216 -7.15 17.61 -11.35
CA GLY A 216 -8.42 18.32 -11.25
C GLY A 216 -9.64 17.39 -11.27
N GLN A 217 -9.63 16.37 -12.12
CA GLN A 217 -10.69 15.35 -12.16
C GLN A 217 -10.68 14.46 -10.90
N ILE A 218 -9.48 14.01 -10.49
CA ILE A 218 -9.31 13.19 -9.29
C ILE A 218 -9.80 13.95 -8.05
N HIS A 219 -9.37 15.20 -7.88
CA HIS A 219 -9.75 16.06 -6.76
C HIS A 219 -11.27 16.26 -6.69
N SER A 220 -11.90 16.63 -7.82
CA SER A 220 -13.36 16.76 -7.88
C SER A 220 -14.08 15.47 -7.48
N CYS A 221 -13.62 14.33 -8.00
CA CYS A 221 -14.20 13.04 -7.63
C CYS A 221 -14.05 12.74 -6.13
N LEU A 222 -12.88 13.01 -5.54
CA LEU A 222 -12.64 12.77 -4.11
C LEU A 222 -13.54 13.64 -3.24
N LEU A 223 -13.73 14.92 -3.58
CA LEU A 223 -14.62 15.81 -2.85
C LEU A 223 -16.09 15.34 -2.88
N TYR A 224 -16.56 14.81 -4.01
CA TYR A 224 -17.94 14.32 -4.12
C TYR A 224 -18.17 12.94 -3.49
N THR A 225 -17.16 12.10 -3.42
CA THR A 225 -17.30 10.71 -2.94
C THR A 225 -16.87 10.51 -1.49
N SER A 226 -16.04 11.40 -0.97
CA SER A 226 -15.59 11.38 0.44
C SER A 226 -15.79 12.78 1.01
N PRO A 227 -16.99 13.10 1.56
CA PRO A 227 -17.23 14.38 2.18
C PRO A 227 -16.22 14.60 3.31
N SER A 228 -15.47 15.69 3.20
CA SER A 228 -14.50 16.09 4.21
C SER A 228 -15.21 16.32 5.56
N PRO A 229 -14.59 15.98 6.69
CA PRO A 229 -15.07 16.37 8.02
C PRO A 229 -15.30 17.88 8.18
N ARG A 230 -14.71 18.71 7.29
CA ARG A 230 -14.90 20.18 7.26
C ARG A 230 -16.26 20.61 6.68
N ASP A 231 -16.97 19.69 6.04
CA ASP A 231 -18.28 19.99 5.42
C ASP A 231 -19.46 19.49 6.27
N ARG A 232 -19.20 19.14 7.54
CA ARG A 232 -20.22 18.72 8.53
C ARG A 232 -20.39 19.74 9.64
#